data_61f04e9c0c6526b1ee938d515b48b399
#
_entry.id   61f04e9c0c6526b1ee938d515b48b399
#
_cell.length_a   1.000
_cell.length_b   1.000
_cell.length_c   1.000
_cell.angle_alpha   90.00
_cell.angle_beta   90.00
_cell.angle_gamma   90.00
#
_symmetry.space_group_name_H-M   'P 1'
#
loop_
_entity.id
_entity.type
_entity.pdbx_description
1 polymer ?
#
loop_
_entity_poly.entity_id
_entity_poly.type
_entity_poly.pdbx_seq_one_letter_code
_entity_poly.pdbx_strand_id
1 'polypeptide(L)'
;RLHVINMVGTRRATEYGKQFCADFVHDLSVLLPDVLIVSGLAYGIDIHVHRAALADNMSTVAVLAHGLDRIYPFVHRKTAVDMLANGGLLTEFLTGTNPDRHNFVSRNRIVAGMCDATIVVESAAKGGSLITADLADGYHRDCFAVPGRVTDAASIGCNRLIRDNKAALVQSAE
;
A
#
# COMPACT_ATOMS: atom_id res chain seq x y z
N ARG A 1 -14.68 -4.30 15.57
CA ARG A 1 -14.48 -4.49 14.13
C ARG A 1 -13.02 -4.26 13.81
N LEU A 2 -12.38 -5.19 13.14
CA LEU A 2 -11.02 -5.02 12.64
C LEU A 2 -11.03 -3.93 11.56
N HIS A 3 -10.20 -2.90 11.72
CA HIS A 3 -10.00 -1.90 10.67
C HIS A 3 -8.88 -2.36 9.73
N VAL A 4 -9.09 -2.18 8.44
CA VAL A 4 -8.15 -2.58 7.41
C VAL A 4 -7.74 -1.35 6.60
N ILE A 5 -6.45 -1.02 6.63
CA ILE A 5 -5.90 0.13 5.91
C ILE A 5 -4.93 -0.34 4.84
N ASN A 6 -5.14 0.13 3.63
CA ASN A 6 -4.23 -0.05 2.52
C ASN A 6 -3.29 1.15 2.39
N MET A 7 -1.99 0.90 2.30
CA MET A 7 -1.01 1.93 1.97
C MET A 7 -0.27 1.53 0.70
N VAL A 8 -0.29 2.40 -0.29
CA VAL A 8 0.29 2.16 -1.62
C VAL A 8 1.04 3.37 -2.13
N GLY A 9 1.86 3.16 -3.16
CA GLY A 9 2.56 4.27 -3.78
C GLY A 9 3.48 3.85 -4.92
N THR A 10 4.36 4.77 -5.29
CA THR A 10 5.34 4.57 -6.33
C THR A 10 6.31 3.42 -6.00
N ARG A 11 6.75 2.71 -7.05
CA ARG A 11 7.85 1.72 -6.94
C ARG A 11 9.22 2.35 -6.69
N ARG A 12 9.34 3.67 -6.87
CA ARG A 12 10.56 4.47 -6.66
C ARG A 12 10.33 5.45 -5.51
N ALA A 13 10.17 4.90 -4.29
CA ALA A 13 9.96 5.71 -3.11
C ALA A 13 11.15 6.63 -2.84
N THR A 14 10.86 7.89 -2.53
CA THR A 14 11.86 8.86 -2.04
C THR A 14 12.11 8.65 -0.55
N GLU A 15 13.14 9.27 0.00
CA GLU A 15 13.38 9.22 1.46
C GLU A 15 12.20 9.84 2.23
N TYR A 16 11.54 10.86 1.68
CA TYR A 16 10.33 11.43 2.26
C TYR A 16 9.21 10.37 2.37
N GLY A 17 8.92 9.65 1.29
CA GLY A 17 7.87 8.62 1.31
C GLY A 17 8.20 7.45 2.24
N LYS A 18 9.47 7.03 2.29
CA LYS A 18 9.94 5.99 3.21
C LYS A 18 9.79 6.41 4.67
N GLN A 19 10.20 7.63 5.00
CA GLN A 19 10.08 8.17 6.35
C GLN A 19 8.62 8.30 6.74
N PHE A 20 7.76 8.81 5.84
CA PHE A 20 6.32 8.89 6.10
C PHE A 20 5.74 7.50 6.42
N CYS A 21 6.11 6.45 5.67
CA CYS A 21 5.64 5.09 5.97
C CYS A 21 6.04 4.65 7.38
N ALA A 22 7.29 4.91 7.79
CA ALA A 22 7.79 4.53 9.10
C ALA A 22 7.05 5.28 10.22
N ASP A 23 6.95 6.59 10.13
CA ASP A 23 6.34 7.43 11.15
C ASP A 23 4.83 7.18 11.25
N PHE A 24 4.14 7.13 10.13
CA PHE A 24 2.70 6.91 10.08
C PHE A 24 2.29 5.54 10.67
N VAL A 25 3.01 4.48 10.30
CA VAL A 25 2.74 3.12 10.80
C VAL A 25 3.09 3.03 12.28
N HIS A 26 4.17 3.68 12.73
CA HIS A 26 4.51 3.75 14.15
C HIS A 26 3.41 4.43 14.95
N ASP A 27 2.97 5.63 14.56
CA ASP A 27 1.90 6.35 15.24
C ASP A 27 0.60 5.55 15.24
N LEU A 28 0.28 4.89 14.10
CA LEU A 28 -0.88 4.03 13.99
C LEU A 28 -0.81 2.84 14.96
N SER A 29 0.37 2.27 15.18
CA SER A 29 0.57 1.16 16.14
C SER A 29 0.25 1.55 17.57
N VAL A 30 0.45 2.83 17.90
CA VAL A 30 0.14 3.37 19.24
C VAL A 30 -1.35 3.72 19.35
N LEU A 31 -1.92 4.35 18.33
CA LEU A 31 -3.31 4.84 18.33
C LEU A 31 -4.34 3.73 18.11
N LEU A 32 -4.07 2.81 17.20
CA LEU A 32 -4.97 1.75 16.73
C LEU A 32 -4.20 0.43 16.53
N PRO A 33 -3.71 -0.23 17.58
CA PRO A 33 -2.83 -1.40 17.47
C PRO A 33 -3.45 -2.61 16.74
N ASP A 34 -4.78 -2.68 16.68
CA ASP A 34 -5.52 -3.77 16.04
C ASP A 34 -5.78 -3.54 14.53
N VAL A 35 -5.20 -2.48 13.93
CA VAL A 35 -5.35 -2.24 12.50
C VAL A 35 -4.56 -3.26 11.69
N LEU A 36 -5.19 -3.82 10.67
CA LEU A 36 -4.51 -4.63 9.66
C LEU A 36 -3.99 -3.73 8.54
N ILE A 37 -2.68 -3.75 8.32
CA ILE A 37 -2.04 -3.05 7.21
C ILE A 37 -2.01 -3.96 5.98
N VAL A 38 -2.52 -3.47 4.85
CA VAL A 38 -2.51 -4.19 3.57
C VAL A 38 -1.70 -3.42 2.55
N SER A 39 -0.92 -4.12 1.75
CA SER A 39 -0.22 -3.58 0.59
C SER A 39 0.10 -4.68 -0.43
N GLY A 40 0.90 -4.40 -1.44
CA GLY A 40 1.12 -5.32 -2.56
C GLY A 40 2.48 -5.99 -2.64
N LEU A 41 3.35 -5.83 -1.66
CA LEU A 41 4.72 -6.36 -1.63
C LEU A 41 5.60 -5.87 -2.81
N ALA A 42 5.18 -4.85 -3.54
CA ALA A 42 5.95 -4.27 -4.65
C ALA A 42 7.17 -3.49 -4.16
N TYR A 43 8.05 -3.12 -5.09
CA TYR A 43 9.12 -2.17 -4.80
C TYR A 43 8.56 -0.83 -4.31
N GLY A 44 9.38 -0.05 -3.62
CA GLY A 44 9.06 1.30 -3.18
C GLY A 44 8.15 1.33 -1.96
N ILE A 45 7.04 2.04 -2.03
CA ILE A 45 6.17 2.28 -0.86
C ILE A 45 5.69 0.97 -0.23
N ASP A 46 5.20 0.02 -1.02
CA ASP A 46 4.62 -1.23 -0.51
C ASP A 46 5.57 -1.98 0.44
N ILE A 47 6.81 -2.20 0.03
CA ILE A 47 7.77 -2.93 0.86
C ILE A 47 8.15 -2.15 2.13
N HIS A 48 8.20 -0.81 2.06
CA HIS A 48 8.50 0.01 3.24
C HIS A 48 7.37 -0.01 4.25
N VAL A 49 6.12 -0.02 3.78
CA VAL A 49 4.93 -0.18 4.63
C VAL A 49 4.95 -1.53 5.37
N HIS A 50 5.19 -2.64 4.66
CA HIS A 50 5.27 -3.96 5.29
C HIS A 50 6.39 -4.02 6.33
N ARG A 51 7.57 -3.47 6.03
CA ARG A 51 8.69 -3.44 6.96
C ARG A 51 8.43 -2.57 8.18
N ALA A 52 7.77 -1.43 8.02
CA ALA A 52 7.35 -0.59 9.13
C ALA A 52 6.35 -1.34 10.03
N ALA A 53 5.34 -1.98 9.46
CA ALA A 53 4.37 -2.78 10.21
C ALA A 53 5.06 -3.90 11.01
N LEU A 54 6.00 -4.62 10.41
CA LEU A 54 6.77 -5.66 11.11
C LEU A 54 7.63 -5.10 12.25
N ALA A 55 8.26 -3.92 12.05
CA ALA A 55 9.08 -3.27 13.06
C ALA A 55 8.28 -2.87 14.32
N ASP A 56 7.02 -2.47 14.13
CA ASP A 56 6.10 -2.08 15.19
C ASP A 56 5.14 -3.21 15.64
N ASN A 57 5.44 -4.46 15.25
CA ASN A 57 4.64 -5.65 15.56
C ASN A 57 3.17 -5.58 15.12
N MET A 58 2.85 -4.77 14.13
CA MET A 58 1.52 -4.72 13.53
C MET A 58 1.28 -5.87 12.55
N SER A 59 0.03 -6.30 12.47
CA SER A 59 -0.39 -7.28 11.47
C SER A 59 -0.33 -6.68 10.07
N THR A 60 0.27 -7.41 9.12
CA THR A 60 0.34 -6.94 7.74
C THR A 60 0.13 -8.09 6.74
N VAL A 61 -0.66 -7.82 5.70
CA VAL A 61 -0.99 -8.78 4.64
C VAL A 61 -0.57 -8.22 3.29
N ALA A 62 0.15 -9.03 2.52
CA ALA A 62 0.47 -8.72 1.14
C ALA A 62 -0.53 -9.41 0.20
N VAL A 63 -1.16 -8.63 -0.68
CA VAL A 63 -1.97 -9.16 -1.77
C VAL A 63 -1.07 -9.31 -2.99
N LEU A 64 -0.96 -10.53 -3.51
CA LEU A 64 0.01 -10.88 -4.54
C LEU A 64 -0.64 -10.90 -5.94
N ALA A 65 0.18 -10.68 -6.97
CA ALA A 65 -0.21 -10.72 -8.37
C ALA A 65 0.24 -12.03 -9.07
N HIS A 66 0.45 -13.08 -8.29
CA HIS A 66 0.95 -14.41 -8.73
C HIS A 66 0.54 -15.50 -7.75
N GLY A 67 0.80 -16.76 -8.08
CA GLY A 67 0.54 -17.90 -7.21
C GLY A 67 1.45 -17.94 -5.96
N LEU A 68 1.04 -18.66 -4.92
CA LEU A 68 1.80 -18.77 -3.65
C LEU A 68 3.08 -19.63 -3.75
N ASP A 69 3.36 -20.23 -4.89
CA ASP A 69 4.55 -21.06 -5.15
C ASP A 69 5.82 -20.23 -5.34
N ARG A 70 5.71 -18.90 -5.37
CA ARG A 70 6.84 -17.97 -5.56
C ARG A 70 6.62 -16.66 -4.84
N ILE A 71 7.68 -15.87 -4.72
CA ILE A 71 7.62 -14.48 -4.26
C ILE A 71 8.22 -13.56 -5.34
N TYR A 72 7.49 -12.53 -5.69
CA TYR A 72 7.93 -11.47 -6.58
C TYR A 72 7.69 -10.08 -5.96
N PRO A 73 8.72 -9.22 -5.98
CA PRO A 73 10.09 -9.51 -6.36
C PRO A 73 10.79 -10.43 -5.35
N PHE A 74 11.69 -11.30 -5.83
CA PHE A 74 12.35 -12.30 -4.96
C PHE A 74 13.16 -11.68 -3.81
N VAL A 75 13.69 -10.48 -4.01
CA VAL A 75 14.44 -9.73 -2.98
C VAL A 75 13.55 -9.41 -1.74
N HIS A 76 12.23 -9.44 -1.86
CA HIS A 76 11.30 -9.25 -0.75
C HIS A 76 10.92 -10.53 -0.01
N ARG A 77 11.53 -11.69 -0.37
CA ARG A 77 11.20 -12.99 0.21
C ARG A 77 11.36 -13.01 1.73
N LYS A 78 12.41 -12.41 2.27
CA LYS A 78 12.62 -12.36 3.72
C LYS A 78 11.44 -11.65 4.40
N THR A 79 11.04 -10.48 3.91
CA THR A 79 9.90 -9.72 4.44
C THR A 79 8.61 -10.55 4.35
N ALA A 80 8.37 -11.22 3.21
CA ALA A 80 7.19 -12.07 3.04
C ALA A 80 7.14 -13.23 4.05
N VAL A 81 8.28 -13.84 4.37
CA VAL A 81 8.38 -14.90 5.39
C VAL A 81 8.12 -14.33 6.78
N ASP A 82 8.73 -13.20 7.12
CA ASP A 82 8.54 -12.54 8.42
C ASP A 82 7.07 -12.17 8.66
N MET A 83 6.33 -11.79 7.61
CA MET A 83 4.90 -11.46 7.69
C MET A 83 4.03 -12.65 8.12
N LEU A 84 4.45 -13.89 7.89
CA LEU A 84 3.65 -15.07 8.22
C LEU A 84 3.43 -15.27 9.73
N ALA A 85 4.26 -14.64 10.56
CA ALA A 85 4.15 -14.74 12.01
C ALA A 85 2.97 -13.92 12.56
N ASN A 86 2.62 -12.79 11.92
CA ASN A 86 1.56 -11.89 12.38
C ASN A 86 0.87 -11.20 11.20
N GLY A 87 0.42 -11.97 10.24
CA GLY A 87 -0.21 -11.48 9.02
C GLY A 87 -0.30 -12.58 7.98
N GLY A 88 0.08 -12.30 6.74
CA GLY A 88 0.06 -13.33 5.71
C GLY A 88 0.22 -12.83 4.28
N LEU A 89 0.05 -13.78 3.38
CA LEU A 89 0.06 -13.57 1.94
C LEU A 89 -1.30 -13.99 1.37
N LEU A 90 -1.89 -13.15 0.55
CA LEU A 90 -3.20 -13.37 -0.06
C LEU A 90 -3.07 -13.28 -1.58
N THR A 91 -3.67 -14.21 -2.29
CA THR A 91 -3.76 -14.16 -3.75
C THR A 91 -5.05 -14.82 -4.25
N GLU A 92 -5.56 -14.34 -5.38
CA GLU A 92 -6.61 -15.01 -6.15
C GLU A 92 -6.05 -15.92 -7.26
N PHE A 93 -4.73 -15.84 -7.50
CA PHE A 93 -4.10 -16.57 -8.60
C PHE A 93 -3.69 -17.97 -8.18
N LEU A 94 -3.91 -18.93 -9.08
CA LEU A 94 -3.52 -20.32 -8.86
C LEU A 94 -1.99 -20.48 -8.85
N THR A 95 -1.54 -21.54 -8.20
CA THR A 95 -0.14 -21.99 -8.25
C THR A 95 0.35 -22.10 -9.70
N GLY A 96 1.56 -21.64 -9.94
CA GLY A 96 2.13 -21.59 -11.29
C GLY A 96 1.85 -20.30 -12.08
N THR A 97 0.97 -19.41 -11.57
CA THR A 97 0.70 -18.13 -12.22
C THR A 97 1.88 -17.16 -12.05
N ASN A 98 2.37 -16.63 -13.16
CA ASN A 98 3.47 -15.67 -13.19
C ASN A 98 3.02 -14.24 -12.80
N PRO A 99 3.93 -13.40 -12.28
CA PRO A 99 3.64 -12.00 -11.94
C PRO A 99 3.62 -11.11 -13.19
N ASP A 100 2.65 -11.30 -14.07
CA ASP A 100 2.49 -10.53 -15.29
C ASP A 100 1.88 -9.16 -15.03
N ARG A 101 2.16 -8.19 -15.92
CA ARG A 101 1.71 -6.81 -15.78
C ARG A 101 0.18 -6.70 -15.57
N HIS A 102 -0.59 -7.50 -16.30
CA HIS A 102 -2.04 -7.54 -16.18
C HIS A 102 -2.50 -7.95 -14.77
N ASN A 103 -1.81 -8.91 -14.16
CA ASN A 103 -2.14 -9.42 -12.84
C ASN A 103 -1.94 -8.37 -11.75
N PHE A 104 -0.94 -7.47 -11.89
CA PHE A 104 -0.77 -6.36 -10.94
C PHE A 104 -1.96 -5.41 -10.96
N VAL A 105 -2.50 -5.10 -12.13
CA VAL A 105 -3.67 -4.24 -12.26
C VAL A 105 -4.91 -4.94 -11.69
N SER A 106 -5.13 -6.20 -12.03
CA SER A 106 -6.26 -7.00 -11.53
C SER A 106 -6.23 -7.13 -10.00
N ARG A 107 -5.05 -7.39 -9.41
CA ARG A 107 -4.86 -7.52 -7.98
C ARG A 107 -5.26 -6.26 -7.21
N ASN A 108 -5.04 -5.08 -7.78
CA ASN A 108 -5.33 -3.80 -7.10
C ASN A 108 -6.80 -3.66 -6.69
N ARG A 109 -7.74 -4.29 -7.40
CA ARG A 109 -9.16 -4.29 -7.02
C ARG A 109 -9.41 -5.00 -5.68
N ILE A 110 -8.64 -6.04 -5.38
CA ILE A 110 -8.74 -6.75 -4.11
C ILE A 110 -8.26 -5.84 -2.99
N VAL A 111 -7.10 -5.23 -3.17
CA VAL A 111 -6.52 -4.30 -2.19
C VAL A 111 -7.50 -3.15 -1.89
N ALA A 112 -8.02 -2.50 -2.93
CA ALA A 112 -8.97 -1.40 -2.79
C ALA A 112 -10.29 -1.82 -2.14
N GLY A 113 -10.82 -2.99 -2.52
CA GLY A 113 -12.13 -3.46 -2.08
C GLY A 113 -12.17 -4.01 -0.66
N MET A 114 -11.09 -4.66 -0.20
CA MET A 114 -11.05 -5.26 1.14
C MET A 114 -10.73 -4.26 2.25
N CYS A 115 -10.18 -3.10 1.93
CA CYS A 115 -9.76 -2.10 2.90
C CYS A 115 -10.85 -1.08 3.20
N ASP A 116 -10.92 -0.61 4.44
CA ASP A 116 -11.79 0.49 4.85
C ASP A 116 -11.28 1.82 4.27
N ALA A 117 -9.96 1.99 4.22
CA ALA A 117 -9.31 3.17 3.67
C ALA A 117 -8.09 2.84 2.82
N THR A 118 -7.83 3.64 1.81
CA THR A 118 -6.63 3.61 0.97
C THR A 118 -5.83 4.89 1.14
N ILE A 119 -4.55 4.77 1.49
CA ILE A 119 -3.61 5.88 1.62
C ILE A 119 -2.58 5.81 0.48
N VAL A 120 -2.55 6.82 -0.37
CA VAL A 120 -1.52 6.97 -1.41
C VAL A 120 -0.39 7.83 -0.85
N VAL A 121 0.76 7.22 -0.59
CA VAL A 121 1.90 7.90 0.05
C VAL A 121 2.69 8.74 -0.95
N GLU A 122 3.03 8.18 -2.09
CA GLU A 122 3.69 8.87 -3.19
C GLU A 122 3.18 8.33 -4.53
N SER A 123 2.99 9.22 -5.50
CA SER A 123 2.68 8.83 -6.87
C SER A 123 3.16 9.90 -7.86
N ALA A 124 3.81 9.45 -8.94
CA ALA A 124 4.04 10.29 -10.10
C ALA A 124 2.70 10.61 -10.79
N ALA A 125 2.76 11.41 -11.87
CA ALA A 125 1.58 11.81 -12.65
C ALA A 125 0.77 10.62 -13.22
N LYS A 126 1.41 9.46 -13.36
CA LYS A 126 0.81 8.18 -13.78
C LYS A 126 1.42 7.06 -12.94
N GLY A 127 0.60 6.10 -12.50
CA GLY A 127 1.09 4.96 -11.72
C GLY A 127 -0.03 4.04 -11.24
N GLY A 128 0.34 2.83 -10.82
CA GLY A 128 -0.60 1.81 -10.34
C GLY A 128 -1.34 2.23 -9.06
N SER A 129 -0.72 3.05 -8.22
CA SER A 129 -1.33 3.60 -7.01
C SER A 129 -2.53 4.50 -7.30
N LEU A 130 -2.51 5.25 -8.43
CA LEU A 130 -3.64 6.06 -8.87
C LEU A 130 -4.81 5.18 -9.33
N ILE A 131 -4.53 4.03 -9.96
CA ILE A 131 -5.54 3.04 -10.32
C ILE A 131 -6.20 2.48 -9.04
N THR A 132 -5.41 2.18 -8.01
CA THR A 132 -5.94 1.71 -6.72
C THR A 132 -6.83 2.76 -6.07
N ALA A 133 -6.44 4.05 -6.11
CA ALA A 133 -7.26 5.14 -5.61
C ALA A 133 -8.60 5.27 -6.36
N ASP A 134 -8.58 5.21 -7.69
CA ASP A 134 -9.81 5.25 -8.51
C ASP A 134 -10.72 4.04 -8.22
N LEU A 135 -10.15 2.85 -7.98
CA LEU A 135 -10.91 1.66 -7.58
C LEU A 135 -11.53 1.81 -6.18
N ALA A 136 -10.79 2.36 -5.22
CA ALA A 136 -11.30 2.62 -3.87
C ALA A 136 -12.49 3.59 -3.91
N ASP A 137 -12.37 4.68 -4.65
CA ASP A 137 -13.46 5.63 -4.88
C ASP A 137 -14.69 4.94 -5.51
N GLY A 138 -14.48 4.12 -6.54
CA GLY A 138 -15.53 3.34 -7.20
C GLY A 138 -16.22 2.33 -6.28
N TYR A 139 -15.55 1.87 -5.22
CA TYR A 139 -16.12 1.00 -4.18
C TYR A 139 -16.67 1.77 -2.98
N HIS A 140 -16.72 3.11 -3.05
CA HIS A 140 -17.11 3.99 -1.94
C HIS A 140 -16.31 3.74 -0.67
N ARG A 141 -15.00 3.54 -0.82
CA ARG A 141 -14.02 3.45 0.26
C ARG A 141 -13.30 4.77 0.42
N ASP A 142 -12.96 5.09 1.64
CA ASP A 142 -12.20 6.31 1.92
C ASP A 142 -10.83 6.29 1.24
N CYS A 143 -10.46 7.41 0.63
CA CYS A 143 -9.19 7.58 -0.02
C CYS A 143 -8.47 8.81 0.54
N PHE A 144 -7.22 8.62 0.90
CA PHE A 144 -6.33 9.66 1.42
C PHE A 144 -5.08 9.76 0.58
N ALA A 145 -4.48 10.93 0.53
CA ALA A 145 -3.21 11.14 -0.16
C ALA A 145 -2.28 12.04 0.66
N VAL A 146 -1.01 11.66 0.68
CA VAL A 146 0.02 12.42 1.37
C VAL A 146 0.47 13.58 0.48
N PRO A 147 0.40 14.83 0.93
CA PRO A 147 0.83 15.98 0.15
C PRO A 147 2.36 16.03 0.04
N GLY A 148 2.85 16.64 -1.01
CA GLY A 148 4.26 16.94 -1.18
C GLY A 148 4.46 18.27 -1.90
N ARG A 149 5.71 18.63 -2.14
CA ARG A 149 6.02 19.87 -2.84
C ARG A 149 5.50 19.82 -4.28
N VAL A 150 5.03 20.93 -4.79
CA VAL A 150 4.52 21.04 -6.17
C VAL A 150 5.58 20.74 -7.24
N THR A 151 6.86 20.88 -6.87
CA THR A 151 8.01 20.59 -7.75
C THR A 151 8.48 19.14 -7.70
N ASP A 152 8.00 18.34 -6.74
CA ASP A 152 8.44 16.96 -6.55
C ASP A 152 7.67 16.01 -7.46
N ALA A 153 8.37 15.41 -8.40
CA ALA A 153 7.77 14.49 -9.38
C ALA A 153 7.03 13.30 -8.71
N ALA A 154 7.51 12.82 -7.57
CA ALA A 154 6.89 11.74 -6.81
C ALA A 154 5.60 12.14 -6.07
N SER A 155 5.31 13.45 -5.96
CA SER A 155 4.13 13.97 -5.26
C SER A 155 3.03 14.46 -6.21
N ILE A 156 3.29 14.51 -7.51
CA ILE A 156 2.35 15.05 -8.51
C ILE A 156 1.01 14.32 -8.46
N GLY A 157 1.02 12.99 -8.40
CA GLY A 157 -0.20 12.18 -8.37
C GLY A 157 -1.02 12.40 -7.10
N CYS A 158 -0.37 12.39 -5.93
CA CYS A 158 -1.02 12.67 -4.64
C CYS A 158 -1.62 14.08 -4.59
N ASN A 159 -0.85 15.10 -4.96
CA ASN A 159 -1.32 16.47 -4.99
C ASN A 159 -2.52 16.66 -5.96
N ARG A 160 -2.52 15.92 -7.08
CA ARG A 160 -3.65 15.91 -8.02
C ARG A 160 -4.90 15.26 -7.42
N LEU A 161 -4.76 14.11 -6.74
CA LEU A 161 -5.89 13.45 -6.06
C LEU A 161 -6.54 14.39 -5.04
N ILE A 162 -5.73 15.12 -4.26
CA ILE A 162 -6.21 16.10 -3.27
C ILE A 162 -6.91 17.27 -3.97
N ARG A 163 -6.27 17.87 -4.97
CA ARG A 163 -6.81 18.99 -5.72
C ARG A 163 -8.16 18.68 -6.36
N ASP A 164 -8.30 17.48 -6.90
CA ASP A 164 -9.48 17.05 -7.63
C ASP A 164 -10.56 16.42 -6.73
N ASN A 165 -10.40 16.54 -5.38
CA ASN A 165 -11.28 15.98 -4.35
C ASN A 165 -11.53 14.46 -4.48
N LYS A 166 -10.56 13.73 -5.01
CA LYS A 166 -10.58 12.27 -5.10
C LYS A 166 -9.96 11.59 -3.87
N ALA A 167 -9.19 12.34 -3.09
CA ALA A 167 -8.62 11.88 -1.83
C ALA A 167 -8.57 13.04 -0.83
N ALA A 168 -8.84 12.75 0.44
CA ALA A 168 -8.58 13.70 1.50
C ALA A 168 -7.07 13.79 1.78
N LEU A 169 -6.60 14.97 2.17
CA LEU A 169 -5.22 15.15 2.58
C LEU A 169 -4.97 14.46 3.92
N VAL A 170 -3.88 13.70 4.02
CA VAL A 170 -3.41 13.09 5.28
C VAL A 170 -1.96 13.47 5.54
N GLN A 171 -1.66 13.84 6.79
CA GLN A 171 -0.32 14.25 7.23
C GLN A 171 0.20 13.39 8.39
N SER A 172 -0.70 12.79 9.17
CA SER A 172 -0.38 11.98 10.35
C SER A 172 -1.44 10.89 10.55
N ALA A 173 -1.21 9.98 11.46
CA ALA A 173 -2.20 8.97 11.87
C ALA A 173 -3.25 9.50 12.85
N GLU A 174 -3.09 10.72 13.37
CA GLU A 174 -4.03 11.43 14.25
C GLU A 174 -5.26 11.92 13.51
#